data_ddb7afa9f5926a7cf3ac7211f3c58ace
#
_entry.id   ddb7afa9f5926a7cf3ac7211f3c58ace
#
_cell.length_a   1.000
_cell.length_b   1.000
_cell.length_c   1.000
_cell.angle_alpha   90.00
_cell.angle_beta   90.00
_cell.angle_gamma   90.00
#
_symmetry.space_group_name_H-M   'P 1'
#
loop_
_entity.id
_entity.type
_entity.pdbx_description
1 polymer ?
#
loop_
_entity_poly.entity_id
_entity_poly.type
_entity_poly.pdbx_seq_one_letter_code
_entity_poly.pdbx_strand_id
1 'polypeptide(L)'
;MLAWAVAAVLCVPVTTGAAPPVTLETATIGHPAFDETVDIHRPASAAPLGIAIVAHGFGRSRQRHYDLGRALAEGGVVAIVPDLPNVLDLWANGDAVAELVARVEAGAFGLPPVPRSRIVLMGTSAGGLATLLAADRMPGLAGWIGLDPVDRTGTGADAAARLAVPAIVLVADSSPCNLFGSGRTLARAAPRLVRTTKIEGASHCDFESPTNNFCRVVCGASTPDRESRVRDETVAATLELLAAARDAAGPPLPVPGEDGAARE
;
A
#
# COMPACT_ATOMS: atom_id res chain seq x y z
N MET A 1 39.09 -36.17 39.53
CA MET A 1 37.62 -36.19 39.50
C MET A 1 37.19 -34.95 38.73
N LEU A 2 36.79 -35.09 37.45
CA LEU A 2 36.27 -33.98 36.63
C LEU A 2 34.76 -34.00 36.77
N ALA A 3 34.17 -32.88 37.25
CA ALA A 3 32.74 -32.69 37.32
C ALA A 3 32.27 -32.12 35.99
N TRP A 4 31.34 -32.80 35.30
CA TRP A 4 30.67 -32.32 34.10
C TRP A 4 29.45 -31.48 34.51
N ALA A 5 29.44 -30.18 34.17
CA ALA A 5 28.30 -29.34 34.34
C ALA A 5 27.36 -29.52 33.11
N VAL A 6 26.15 -30.04 33.33
CA VAL A 6 25.08 -30.13 32.32
C VAL A 6 24.37 -28.82 32.30
N ALA A 7 24.52 -28.07 31.20
CA ALA A 7 23.73 -26.86 30.97
C ALA A 7 22.33 -27.26 30.49
N ALA A 8 21.32 -26.96 31.28
CA ALA A 8 19.90 -27.11 30.88
C ALA A 8 19.52 -26.00 29.93
N VAL A 9 19.25 -26.33 28.67
CA VAL A 9 18.65 -25.40 27.68
C VAL A 9 17.17 -25.29 28.01
N LEU A 10 16.78 -24.12 28.56
CA LEU A 10 15.38 -23.77 28.73
C LEU A 10 14.77 -23.43 27.36
N CYS A 11 13.99 -24.37 26.78
CA CYS A 11 13.10 -24.09 25.68
C CYS A 11 11.96 -23.18 26.17
N VAL A 12 12.02 -21.89 25.84
CA VAL A 12 10.88 -20.98 26.04
C VAL A 12 9.88 -21.30 24.91
N PRO A 13 8.62 -21.66 25.22
CA PRO A 13 7.62 -21.89 24.20
C PRO A 13 7.35 -20.54 23.48
N VAL A 14 7.60 -20.51 22.17
CA VAL A 14 7.12 -19.43 21.30
C VAL A 14 5.61 -19.60 21.23
N THR A 15 4.87 -18.77 21.96
CA THR A 15 3.43 -18.67 21.78
C THR A 15 3.18 -18.05 20.41
N THR A 16 2.81 -18.85 19.44
CA THR A 16 2.23 -18.38 18.18
C THR A 16 0.87 -17.78 18.53
N GLY A 17 0.86 -16.49 18.92
CA GLY A 17 -0.37 -15.74 19.06
C GLY A 17 -1.10 -15.75 17.72
N ALA A 18 -2.39 -16.13 17.70
CA ALA A 18 -3.23 -15.96 16.53
C ALA A 18 -3.13 -14.50 16.09
N ALA A 19 -2.96 -14.26 14.78
CA ALA A 19 -3.00 -12.91 14.23
C ALA A 19 -4.29 -12.21 14.71
N PRO A 20 -4.22 -10.94 15.13
CA PRO A 20 -5.39 -10.24 15.61
C PRO A 20 -6.48 -10.21 14.53
N PRO A 21 -7.78 -10.33 14.90
CA PRO A 21 -8.86 -10.38 13.94
C PRO A 21 -8.92 -9.06 13.14
N VAL A 22 -8.90 -9.18 11.81
CA VAL A 22 -9.12 -8.05 10.89
C VAL A 22 -10.62 -7.85 10.74
N THR A 23 -11.09 -6.60 10.74
CA THR A 23 -12.47 -6.26 10.38
C THR A 23 -12.54 -5.64 9.00
N LEU A 24 -13.61 -5.94 8.27
CA LEU A 24 -13.93 -5.32 6.99
C LEU A 24 -15.22 -4.49 7.14
N GLU A 25 -15.15 -3.26 6.69
CA GLU A 25 -16.29 -2.36 6.56
C GLU A 25 -16.36 -1.89 5.10
N THR A 26 -17.55 -1.81 4.53
CA THR A 26 -17.76 -1.19 3.22
C THR A 26 -18.53 0.12 3.43
N ALA A 27 -17.99 1.21 2.92
CA ALA A 27 -18.60 2.53 3.00
C ALA A 27 -18.82 3.11 1.61
N THR A 28 -19.79 4.01 1.47
CA THR A 28 -20.03 4.79 0.26
C THR A 28 -19.71 6.25 0.54
N ILE A 29 -18.92 6.85 -0.36
CA ILE A 29 -18.56 8.26 -0.32
C ILE A 29 -19.36 8.98 -1.40
N GLY A 30 -20.24 9.89 -1.01
CA GLY A 30 -20.93 10.76 -1.98
C GLY A 30 -19.98 11.79 -2.57
N HIS A 31 -19.94 11.85 -3.88
CA HIS A 31 -19.26 12.86 -4.68
C HIS A 31 -20.29 13.64 -5.48
N PRO A 32 -20.06 14.90 -5.85
CA PRO A 32 -21.02 15.64 -6.68
C PRO A 32 -21.36 14.97 -8.02
N ALA A 33 -20.46 14.14 -8.55
CA ALA A 33 -20.59 13.50 -9.86
C ALA A 33 -20.79 11.98 -9.82
N PHE A 34 -20.48 11.31 -8.69
CA PHE A 34 -20.55 9.85 -8.56
C PHE A 34 -20.52 9.44 -7.07
N ASP A 35 -20.99 8.21 -6.80
CA ASP A 35 -20.78 7.57 -5.50
C ASP A 35 -19.59 6.63 -5.58
N GLU A 36 -18.62 6.80 -4.70
CA GLU A 36 -17.46 5.95 -4.59
C GLU A 36 -17.65 4.94 -3.46
N THR A 37 -17.56 3.66 -3.76
CA THR A 37 -17.59 2.61 -2.76
C THR A 37 -16.16 2.23 -2.36
N VAL A 38 -15.91 2.14 -1.06
CA VAL A 38 -14.60 1.78 -0.50
C VAL A 38 -14.74 0.60 0.46
N ASP A 39 -13.81 -0.34 0.41
CA ASP A 39 -13.62 -1.37 1.43
C ASP A 39 -12.52 -0.93 2.38
N ILE A 40 -12.77 -1.02 3.69
CA ILE A 40 -11.86 -0.60 4.74
C ILE A 40 -11.51 -1.82 5.59
N HIS A 41 -10.28 -2.29 5.45
CA HIS A 41 -9.73 -3.36 6.26
C HIS A 41 -8.99 -2.76 7.45
N ARG A 42 -9.42 -3.13 8.67
CA ARG A 42 -8.84 -2.58 9.90
C ARG A 42 -8.10 -3.64 10.69
N PRO A 43 -6.91 -3.34 11.20
CA PRO A 43 -6.26 -4.18 12.20
C PRO A 43 -7.06 -4.19 13.50
N ALA A 44 -6.92 -5.25 14.30
CA ALA A 44 -7.49 -5.30 15.63
C ALA A 44 -6.84 -4.31 16.61
N SER A 45 -5.65 -3.81 16.28
CA SER A 45 -4.93 -2.82 17.08
C SER A 45 -5.64 -1.47 17.05
N ALA A 46 -5.84 -0.88 18.23
CA ALA A 46 -6.39 0.48 18.36
C ALA A 46 -5.46 1.58 17.81
N ALA A 47 -4.17 1.28 17.60
CA ALA A 47 -3.17 2.20 17.08
C ALA A 47 -2.51 1.64 15.81
N PRO A 48 -3.11 1.82 14.62
CA PRO A 48 -2.54 1.35 13.38
C PRO A 48 -1.21 2.06 13.06
N LEU A 49 -0.32 1.35 12.37
CA LEU A 49 1.00 1.86 11.96
C LEU A 49 0.88 3.00 10.94
N GLY A 50 -0.16 2.97 10.12
CA GLY A 50 -0.45 3.94 9.08
C GLY A 50 -1.65 3.50 8.25
N ILE A 51 -1.83 4.15 7.11
CA ILE A 51 -2.91 3.90 6.16
C ILE A 51 -2.33 3.61 4.78
N ALA A 52 -2.85 2.60 4.10
CA ALA A 52 -2.57 2.32 2.71
C ALA A 52 -3.84 2.53 1.88
N ILE A 53 -3.77 3.33 0.82
CA ILE A 53 -4.84 3.45 -0.19
C ILE A 53 -4.42 2.64 -1.40
N VAL A 54 -5.25 1.63 -1.78
CA VAL A 54 -4.90 0.61 -2.77
C VAL A 54 -5.84 0.70 -3.96
N ALA A 55 -5.37 1.20 -5.10
CA ALA A 55 -6.15 1.40 -6.31
C ALA A 55 -6.06 0.21 -7.28
N HIS A 56 -7.21 -0.22 -7.80
CA HIS A 56 -7.31 -1.32 -8.76
C HIS A 56 -6.95 -0.91 -10.20
N GLY A 57 -6.66 -1.90 -11.06
CA GLY A 57 -6.35 -1.70 -12.47
C GLY A 57 -7.56 -1.35 -13.35
N PHE A 58 -7.29 -1.15 -14.64
CA PHE A 58 -8.29 -0.82 -15.67
C PHE A 58 -9.41 -1.85 -15.75
N GLY A 59 -10.67 -1.39 -15.66
CA GLY A 59 -11.85 -2.25 -15.73
C GLY A 59 -11.95 -3.27 -14.60
N ARG A 60 -11.30 -3.01 -13.48
CA ARG A 60 -11.32 -3.86 -12.28
C ARG A 60 -12.19 -3.22 -11.19
N SER A 61 -12.13 -3.76 -9.99
CA SER A 61 -12.82 -3.25 -8.82
C SER A 61 -12.02 -3.49 -7.55
N ARG A 62 -12.41 -2.87 -6.44
CA ARG A 62 -11.84 -3.05 -5.11
C ARG A 62 -11.72 -4.51 -4.68
N GLN A 63 -12.62 -5.38 -5.14
CA GLN A 63 -12.61 -6.81 -4.84
C GLN A 63 -11.33 -7.53 -5.29
N ARG A 64 -10.59 -6.95 -6.26
CA ARG A 64 -9.30 -7.49 -6.73
C ARG A 64 -8.15 -7.25 -5.76
N HIS A 65 -8.38 -6.50 -4.70
CA HIS A 65 -7.40 -6.25 -3.63
C HIS A 65 -7.91 -6.65 -2.24
N TYR A 66 -8.93 -7.51 -2.18
CA TYR A 66 -9.49 -7.97 -0.92
C TYR A 66 -8.45 -8.67 -0.03
N ASP A 67 -7.69 -9.64 -0.58
CA ASP A 67 -6.68 -10.37 0.20
C ASP A 67 -5.48 -9.49 0.55
N LEU A 68 -5.12 -8.54 -0.33
CA LEU A 68 -4.07 -7.57 -0.04
C LEU A 68 -4.51 -6.62 1.09
N GLY A 69 -5.74 -6.09 1.03
CA GLY A 69 -6.28 -5.24 2.09
C GLY A 69 -6.29 -5.95 3.44
N ARG A 70 -6.69 -7.23 3.46
CA ARG A 70 -6.65 -8.07 4.66
C ARG A 70 -5.22 -8.26 5.17
N ALA A 71 -4.26 -8.59 4.30
CA ALA A 71 -2.87 -8.80 4.70
C ALA A 71 -2.21 -7.52 5.24
N LEU A 72 -2.50 -6.35 4.66
CA LEU A 72 -2.07 -5.06 5.19
C LEU A 72 -2.61 -4.83 6.60
N ALA A 73 -3.90 -5.16 6.84
CA ALA A 73 -4.51 -5.02 8.14
C ALA A 73 -3.94 -6.04 9.16
N GLU A 74 -3.65 -7.28 8.76
CA GLU A 74 -2.91 -8.25 9.57
C GLU A 74 -1.51 -7.72 9.94
N GLY A 75 -0.88 -6.95 9.05
CA GLY A 75 0.39 -6.24 9.28
C GLY A 75 0.26 -4.95 10.10
N GLY A 76 -0.93 -4.60 10.60
CA GLY A 76 -1.15 -3.43 11.44
C GLY A 76 -1.41 -2.11 10.68
N VAL A 77 -1.69 -2.17 9.38
CA VAL A 77 -1.96 -1.02 8.51
C VAL A 77 -3.45 -0.99 8.15
N VAL A 78 -4.13 0.14 8.29
CA VAL A 78 -5.49 0.28 7.73
C VAL A 78 -5.39 0.33 6.21
N ALA A 79 -6.07 -0.59 5.52
CA ALA A 79 -6.14 -0.55 4.07
C ALA A 79 -7.50 -0.03 3.61
N ILE A 80 -7.48 0.98 2.73
CA ILE A 80 -8.65 1.57 2.10
C ILE A 80 -8.56 1.27 0.61
N VAL A 81 -9.55 0.55 0.10
CA VAL A 81 -9.57 0.02 -1.27
C VAL A 81 -10.79 0.60 -1.98
N PRO A 82 -10.65 1.66 -2.79
CA PRO A 82 -11.75 2.28 -3.51
C PRO A 82 -12.12 1.52 -4.79
N ASP A 83 -13.39 1.65 -5.22
CA ASP A 83 -13.76 1.51 -6.62
C ASP A 83 -13.50 2.83 -7.33
N LEU A 84 -12.55 2.84 -8.27
CA LEU A 84 -12.22 4.06 -9.00
C LEU A 84 -13.37 4.48 -9.94
N PRO A 85 -13.72 5.78 -10.00
CA PRO A 85 -14.94 6.23 -10.66
C PRO A 85 -14.90 6.16 -12.17
N ASN A 86 -13.71 6.16 -12.79
CA ASN A 86 -13.60 6.27 -14.23
C ASN A 86 -12.68 5.19 -14.82
N VAL A 87 -13.17 4.48 -15.85
CA VAL A 87 -12.41 3.42 -16.51
C VAL A 87 -11.34 3.98 -17.45
N LEU A 88 -11.56 5.16 -18.05
CA LEU A 88 -10.73 5.72 -19.11
C LEU A 88 -9.91 6.94 -18.67
N ASP A 89 -10.43 7.72 -17.74
CA ASP A 89 -9.81 8.96 -17.28
C ASP A 89 -8.94 8.74 -16.05
N LEU A 90 -7.65 8.58 -16.27
CA LEU A 90 -6.67 8.36 -15.21
C LEU A 90 -6.45 9.60 -14.33
N TRP A 91 -6.69 10.81 -14.87
CA TRP A 91 -6.61 12.04 -14.10
C TRP A 91 -7.78 12.15 -13.13
N ALA A 92 -9.01 11.88 -13.60
CA ALA A 92 -10.19 11.82 -12.73
C ALA A 92 -10.02 10.77 -11.62
N ASN A 93 -9.43 9.61 -11.91
CA ASN A 93 -9.09 8.62 -10.90
C ASN A 93 -8.01 9.12 -9.92
N GLY A 94 -7.01 9.85 -10.41
CA GLY A 94 -6.00 10.50 -9.57
C GLY A 94 -6.60 11.56 -8.64
N ASP A 95 -7.59 12.32 -9.13
CA ASP A 95 -8.33 13.32 -8.33
C ASP A 95 -9.18 12.64 -7.24
N ALA A 96 -9.87 11.54 -7.56
CA ALA A 96 -10.61 10.75 -6.58
C ALA A 96 -9.69 10.18 -5.48
N VAL A 97 -8.52 9.65 -5.84
CA VAL A 97 -7.52 9.21 -4.86
C VAL A 97 -7.04 10.37 -3.98
N ALA A 98 -6.77 11.55 -4.56
CA ALA A 98 -6.34 12.73 -3.80
C ALA A 98 -7.42 13.20 -2.83
N GLU A 99 -8.70 13.19 -3.22
CA GLU A 99 -9.80 13.51 -2.33
C GLU A 99 -9.94 12.47 -1.20
N LEU A 100 -9.79 11.19 -1.52
CA LEU A 100 -9.81 10.14 -0.51
C LEU A 100 -8.70 10.36 0.54
N VAL A 101 -7.49 10.76 0.13
CA VAL A 101 -6.42 11.16 1.05
C VAL A 101 -6.87 12.33 1.93
N ALA A 102 -7.44 13.39 1.37
CA ALA A 102 -7.90 14.55 2.14
C ALA A 102 -8.96 14.17 3.18
N ARG A 103 -9.89 13.27 2.85
CA ARG A 103 -10.88 12.74 3.79
C ARG A 103 -10.24 11.95 4.94
N VAL A 104 -9.24 11.14 4.63
CA VAL A 104 -8.47 10.38 5.63
C VAL A 104 -7.69 11.33 6.55
N GLU A 105 -7.06 12.35 6.01
CA GLU A 105 -6.38 13.40 6.79
C GLU A 105 -7.35 14.11 7.74
N ALA A 106 -8.60 14.31 7.33
CA ALA A 106 -9.66 14.93 8.13
C ALA A 106 -10.34 13.97 9.14
N GLY A 107 -9.99 12.70 9.18
CA GLY A 107 -10.57 11.74 10.11
C GLY A 107 -11.85 11.05 9.61
N ALA A 108 -11.97 10.82 8.31
CA ALA A 108 -13.09 10.05 7.76
C ALA A 108 -13.07 8.57 8.20
N PHE A 109 -14.17 7.88 7.94
CA PHE A 109 -14.34 6.44 8.20
C PHE A 109 -14.17 6.05 9.67
N GLY A 110 -14.51 6.93 10.63
CA GLY A 110 -14.30 6.64 12.05
C GLY A 110 -12.83 6.52 12.46
N LEU A 111 -11.91 6.97 11.63
CA LEU A 111 -10.50 7.12 11.95
C LEU A 111 -10.26 8.49 12.60
N PRO A 112 -9.30 8.63 13.52
CA PRO A 112 -8.83 9.95 13.92
C PRO A 112 -8.17 10.66 12.73
N PRO A 113 -8.00 11.99 12.74
CA PRO A 113 -7.17 12.70 11.78
C PRO A 113 -5.77 12.09 11.68
N VAL A 114 -5.30 11.84 10.46
CA VAL A 114 -4.03 11.14 10.19
C VAL A 114 -3.11 12.05 9.39
N PRO A 115 -1.89 12.32 9.84
CA PRO A 115 -0.96 13.13 9.07
C PRO A 115 -0.58 12.40 7.78
N ARG A 116 -0.41 13.15 6.70
CA ARG A 116 -0.06 12.63 5.37
C ARG A 116 1.19 11.75 5.38
N SER A 117 2.15 12.03 6.26
CA SER A 117 3.34 11.21 6.47
C SER A 117 3.09 9.79 6.99
N ARG A 118 1.84 9.45 7.31
CA ARG A 118 1.41 8.09 7.67
C ARG A 118 0.52 7.45 6.59
N ILE A 119 0.46 8.01 5.39
CA ILE A 119 -0.34 7.50 4.28
C ILE A 119 0.60 7.04 3.15
N VAL A 120 0.43 5.80 2.70
CA VAL A 120 1.06 5.23 1.50
C VAL A 120 0.00 5.10 0.41
N LEU A 121 0.30 5.60 -0.78
CA LEU A 121 -0.50 5.34 -1.96
C LEU A 121 0.07 4.18 -2.76
N MET A 122 -0.79 3.28 -3.22
CA MET A 122 -0.36 2.19 -4.09
C MET A 122 -1.46 1.80 -5.07
N GLY A 123 -1.06 1.12 -6.14
CA GLY A 123 -2.05 0.61 -7.08
C GLY A 123 -1.45 -0.30 -8.13
N THR A 124 -2.31 -1.17 -8.68
CA THR A 124 -1.95 -2.14 -9.71
C THR A 124 -2.25 -1.56 -11.10
N SER A 125 -1.32 -1.76 -12.06
CA SER A 125 -1.56 -1.41 -13.46
C SER A 125 -1.96 0.06 -13.65
N ALA A 126 -3.12 0.35 -14.23
CA ALA A 126 -3.68 1.70 -14.37
C ALA A 126 -3.96 2.37 -13.00
N GLY A 127 -4.30 1.60 -11.96
CA GLY A 127 -4.42 2.11 -10.59
C GLY A 127 -3.08 2.59 -10.03
N GLY A 128 -1.97 1.95 -10.42
CA GLY A 128 -0.63 2.42 -10.12
C GLY A 128 -0.35 3.79 -10.73
N LEU A 129 -0.80 4.01 -11.97
CA LEU A 129 -0.68 5.32 -12.61
C LEU A 129 -1.59 6.36 -11.93
N ALA A 130 -2.84 6.03 -11.61
CA ALA A 130 -3.77 6.95 -10.93
C ALA A 130 -3.21 7.40 -9.57
N THR A 131 -2.69 6.46 -8.77
CA THR A 131 -2.07 6.79 -7.47
C THR A 131 -0.76 7.57 -7.61
N LEU A 132 0.01 7.36 -8.68
CA LEU A 132 1.19 8.15 -8.98
C LEU A 132 0.83 9.60 -9.30
N LEU A 133 -0.20 9.81 -10.14
CA LEU A 133 -0.71 11.15 -10.48
C LEU A 133 -1.25 11.91 -9.25
N ALA A 134 -1.83 11.19 -8.29
CA ALA A 134 -2.19 11.78 -7.00
C ALA A 134 -0.94 12.12 -6.17
N ALA A 135 0.00 11.18 -6.04
CA ALA A 135 1.21 11.33 -5.22
C ALA A 135 2.13 12.46 -5.69
N ASP A 136 2.26 12.67 -7.02
CA ASP A 136 3.02 13.78 -7.62
C ASP A 136 2.55 15.16 -7.11
N ARG A 137 1.27 15.29 -6.82
CA ARG A 137 0.64 16.53 -6.34
C ARG A 137 0.52 16.62 -4.81
N MET A 138 0.92 15.58 -4.10
CA MET A 138 0.73 15.45 -2.65
C MET A 138 2.07 15.20 -1.92
N PRO A 139 2.92 16.21 -1.80
CA PRO A 139 4.16 16.06 -1.03
C PRO A 139 3.84 15.72 0.44
N GLY A 140 4.75 15.00 1.08
CA GLY A 140 4.64 14.62 2.49
C GLY A 140 3.92 13.29 2.74
N LEU A 141 3.45 12.56 1.73
CA LEU A 141 3.05 11.15 1.89
C LEU A 141 4.24 10.30 2.39
N ALA A 142 3.95 9.23 3.13
CA ALA A 142 4.96 8.24 3.51
C ALA A 142 5.67 7.66 2.29
N GLY A 143 4.94 7.46 1.19
CA GLY A 143 5.50 7.06 -0.10
C GLY A 143 4.45 6.60 -1.11
N TRP A 144 4.95 6.18 -2.27
CA TRP A 144 4.17 5.57 -3.34
C TRP A 144 4.73 4.17 -3.69
N ILE A 145 3.82 3.20 -3.91
CA ILE A 145 4.18 1.85 -4.35
C ILE A 145 3.47 1.54 -5.66
N GLY A 146 4.24 1.36 -6.73
CA GLY A 146 3.73 0.88 -8.01
C GLY A 146 3.68 -0.65 -8.04
N LEU A 147 2.48 -1.23 -8.19
CA LEU A 147 2.25 -2.66 -8.30
C LEU A 147 2.09 -3.03 -9.78
N ASP A 148 3.19 -3.40 -10.43
CA ASP A 148 3.31 -3.61 -11.88
C ASP A 148 2.58 -2.51 -12.70
N PRO A 149 2.90 -1.23 -12.43
CA PRO A 149 2.17 -0.08 -12.95
C PRO A 149 2.33 0.05 -14.45
N VAL A 150 1.26 0.50 -15.13
CA VAL A 150 1.21 0.62 -16.58
C VAL A 150 1.01 2.06 -17.01
N ASP A 151 1.96 2.58 -17.78
CA ASP A 151 1.90 3.90 -18.39
C ASP A 151 1.88 3.78 -19.92
N ARG A 152 0.73 4.08 -20.52
CA ARG A 152 0.52 4.01 -21.98
C ARG A 152 0.93 5.26 -22.71
N THR A 153 0.96 6.40 -22.05
CA THR A 153 1.03 7.72 -22.68
C THR A 153 2.32 8.48 -22.37
N GLY A 154 3.14 7.97 -21.46
CA GLY A 154 4.30 8.69 -20.92
C GLY A 154 3.96 9.67 -19.78
N THR A 155 2.68 9.93 -19.54
CA THR A 155 2.21 10.81 -18.46
C THR A 155 2.71 10.37 -17.08
N GLY A 156 2.81 9.05 -16.86
CA GLY A 156 3.34 8.48 -15.63
C GLY A 156 4.83 8.72 -15.47
N ALA A 157 5.62 8.65 -16.54
CA ALA A 157 7.04 8.93 -16.49
C ALA A 157 7.31 10.40 -16.11
N ASP A 158 6.52 11.33 -16.66
CA ASP A 158 6.60 12.75 -16.31
C ASP A 158 6.21 13.00 -14.85
N ALA A 159 5.14 12.36 -14.36
CA ALA A 159 4.73 12.44 -12.95
C ALA A 159 5.79 11.83 -12.02
N ALA A 160 6.34 10.65 -12.38
CA ALA A 160 7.40 10.00 -11.63
C ALA A 160 8.64 10.87 -11.49
N ALA A 161 9.02 11.61 -12.56
CA ALA A 161 10.18 12.52 -12.56
C ALA A 161 10.00 13.71 -11.57
N ARG A 162 8.77 14.08 -11.25
CA ARG A 162 8.47 15.16 -10.27
C ARG A 162 8.19 14.63 -8.87
N LEU A 163 8.08 13.30 -8.70
CA LEU A 163 7.63 12.69 -7.44
C LEU A 163 8.54 13.06 -6.27
N ALA A 164 8.00 13.81 -5.31
CA ALA A 164 8.74 14.31 -4.16
C ALA A 164 8.78 13.35 -2.97
N VAL A 165 8.08 12.21 -3.05
CA VAL A 165 7.99 11.21 -1.97
C VAL A 165 8.79 9.94 -2.30
N PRO A 166 9.20 9.13 -1.31
CA PRO A 166 9.86 7.85 -1.54
C PRO A 166 9.00 6.93 -2.42
N ALA A 167 9.63 6.19 -3.34
CA ALA A 167 8.96 5.29 -4.27
C ALA A 167 9.53 3.87 -4.20
N ILE A 168 8.64 2.87 -4.22
CA ILE A 168 8.98 1.46 -4.44
C ILE A 168 8.19 0.97 -5.64
N VAL A 169 8.82 0.21 -6.53
CA VAL A 169 8.13 -0.36 -7.69
C VAL A 169 8.33 -1.86 -7.72
N LEU A 170 7.23 -2.60 -7.62
CA LEU A 170 7.20 -4.05 -7.77
C LEU A 170 6.78 -4.37 -9.19
N VAL A 171 7.50 -5.25 -9.89
CA VAL A 171 7.25 -5.55 -11.30
C VAL A 171 7.15 -7.04 -11.55
N ALA A 172 6.23 -7.41 -12.45
CA ALA A 172 6.07 -8.75 -13.00
C ALA A 172 7.14 -9.07 -14.07
N ASP A 173 7.08 -10.29 -14.58
CA ASP A 173 7.74 -10.62 -15.85
C ASP A 173 7.15 -9.78 -16.99
N SER A 174 8.00 -9.47 -17.97
CA SER A 174 7.64 -8.64 -19.11
C SER A 174 6.56 -9.31 -19.96
N SER A 175 5.47 -8.61 -20.23
CA SER A 175 4.32 -9.11 -21.01
C SER A 175 3.61 -7.96 -21.72
N PRO A 176 2.73 -8.24 -22.71
CA PRO A 176 1.90 -7.21 -23.32
C PRO A 176 1.01 -6.47 -22.31
N CYS A 177 0.55 -7.14 -21.24
CA CYS A 177 -0.35 -6.55 -20.25
C CYS A 177 0.33 -5.47 -19.40
N ASN A 178 1.63 -5.57 -19.17
CA ASN A 178 2.38 -4.53 -18.47
C ASN A 178 3.24 -3.66 -19.43
N LEU A 179 2.85 -3.63 -20.74
CA LEU A 179 3.58 -2.92 -21.78
C LEU A 179 5.08 -3.25 -21.78
N PHE A 180 5.39 -4.55 -21.67
CA PHE A 180 6.73 -5.09 -21.62
C PHE A 180 7.60 -4.49 -20.50
N GLY A 181 6.95 -4.21 -19.36
CA GLY A 181 7.60 -3.74 -18.14
C GLY A 181 7.69 -2.21 -18.02
N SER A 182 6.64 -1.47 -18.42
CA SER A 182 6.57 0.00 -18.31
C SER A 182 6.81 0.51 -16.90
N GLY A 183 6.49 -0.26 -15.86
CA GLY A 183 6.79 0.06 -14.46
C GLY A 183 8.28 0.34 -14.18
N ARG A 184 9.20 -0.31 -14.93
CA ARG A 184 10.65 -0.02 -14.82
C ARG A 184 11.00 1.36 -15.34
N THR A 185 10.24 1.89 -16.30
CA THR A 185 10.43 3.27 -16.81
C THR A 185 10.01 4.27 -15.75
N LEU A 186 8.89 4.05 -15.07
CA LEU A 186 8.46 4.87 -13.94
C LEU A 186 9.47 4.84 -12.80
N ALA A 187 9.99 3.65 -12.46
CA ALA A 187 11.01 3.51 -11.43
C ALA A 187 12.28 4.32 -11.77
N ARG A 188 12.78 4.23 -13.02
CA ARG A 188 13.97 4.98 -13.44
C ARG A 188 13.75 6.49 -13.44
N ALA A 189 12.53 6.96 -13.65
CA ALA A 189 12.19 8.38 -13.65
C ALA A 189 12.10 8.97 -12.23
N ALA A 190 11.75 8.17 -11.22
CA ALA A 190 11.49 8.64 -9.87
C ALA A 190 12.79 9.04 -9.13
N PRO A 191 12.96 10.33 -8.75
CA PRO A 191 14.20 10.83 -8.13
C PRO A 191 14.43 10.29 -6.71
N ARG A 192 13.36 9.83 -6.04
CA ARG A 192 13.42 9.26 -4.70
C ARG A 192 13.06 7.76 -4.71
N LEU A 193 13.50 7.06 -5.75
CA LEU A 193 13.35 5.61 -5.80
C LEU A 193 14.14 4.95 -4.68
N VAL A 194 13.44 4.20 -3.82
CA VAL A 194 14.04 3.37 -2.77
C VAL A 194 14.56 2.08 -3.40
N ARG A 195 13.67 1.37 -4.12
CA ARG A 195 14.03 0.13 -4.84
C ARG A 195 13.02 -0.23 -5.91
N THR A 196 13.47 -1.07 -6.83
CA THR A 196 12.61 -1.81 -7.77
C THR A 196 12.81 -3.29 -7.51
N THR A 197 11.73 -4.03 -7.26
CA THR A 197 11.79 -5.48 -7.06
C THR A 197 11.06 -6.19 -8.19
N LYS A 198 11.77 -7.01 -8.94
CA LYS A 198 11.15 -7.96 -9.85
C LYS A 198 10.74 -9.21 -9.07
N ILE A 199 9.47 -9.59 -9.16
CA ILE A 199 8.98 -10.84 -8.57
C ILE A 199 9.06 -11.93 -9.65
N GLU A 200 10.09 -12.74 -9.58
CA GLU A 200 10.40 -13.74 -10.60
C GLU A 200 9.25 -14.72 -10.82
N GLY A 201 8.90 -14.89 -12.09
CA GLY A 201 7.80 -15.74 -12.54
C GLY A 201 6.40 -15.18 -12.28
N ALA A 202 6.27 -14.00 -11.65
CA ALA A 202 4.98 -13.37 -11.48
C ALA A 202 4.46 -12.81 -12.81
N SER A 203 3.18 -13.04 -13.09
CA SER A 203 2.44 -12.41 -14.17
C SER A 203 1.79 -11.11 -13.70
N HIS A 204 1.31 -10.29 -14.62
CA HIS A 204 0.55 -9.08 -14.30
C HIS A 204 -0.66 -9.37 -13.38
N CYS A 205 -1.28 -10.55 -13.54
CA CYS A 205 -2.44 -10.96 -12.75
C CYS A 205 -2.12 -11.34 -11.30
N ASP A 206 -0.88 -11.70 -11.00
CA ASP A 206 -0.47 -12.03 -9.63
C ASP A 206 -0.45 -10.79 -8.72
N PHE A 207 -0.54 -9.58 -9.30
CA PHE A 207 -0.67 -8.32 -8.57
C PHE A 207 -2.10 -7.98 -8.16
N GLU A 208 -3.09 -8.82 -8.54
CA GLU A 208 -4.43 -8.82 -8.00
C GLU A 208 -4.59 -9.98 -6.99
N SER A 209 -5.23 -9.73 -5.87
CA SER A 209 -5.44 -10.75 -4.85
C SER A 209 -6.84 -10.57 -4.20
N PRO A 210 -7.83 -11.39 -4.61
CA PRO A 210 -7.77 -12.47 -5.59
C PRO A 210 -7.85 -11.98 -7.05
N THR A 211 -7.11 -12.61 -7.95
CA THR A 211 -7.32 -12.43 -9.38
C THR A 211 -8.50 -13.27 -9.91
N ASN A 212 -8.86 -13.14 -11.18
CA ASN A 212 -9.93 -13.92 -11.79
C ASN A 212 -9.53 -14.54 -13.13
N ASN A 213 -10.40 -15.42 -13.65
CA ASN A 213 -10.15 -16.14 -14.90
C ASN A 213 -9.97 -15.22 -16.10
N PHE A 214 -10.65 -14.07 -16.14
CA PHE A 214 -10.49 -13.11 -17.24
C PHE A 214 -9.05 -12.60 -17.31
N CYS A 215 -8.49 -12.15 -16.19
CA CYS A 215 -7.09 -11.72 -16.16
C CYS A 215 -6.14 -12.86 -16.56
N ARG A 216 -6.34 -14.05 -16.00
CA ARG A 216 -5.50 -15.23 -16.31
C ARG A 216 -5.47 -15.61 -17.77
N VAL A 217 -6.59 -15.47 -18.46
CA VAL A 217 -6.69 -15.74 -19.91
C VAL A 217 -6.00 -14.67 -20.74
N VAL A 218 -6.15 -13.40 -20.34
CA VAL A 218 -5.65 -12.25 -21.12
C VAL A 218 -4.19 -11.94 -20.82
N CYS A 219 -3.79 -12.00 -19.55
CA CYS A 219 -2.50 -11.49 -19.08
C CYS A 219 -1.55 -12.55 -18.50
N GLY A 220 -1.92 -13.82 -18.64
CA GLY A 220 -1.08 -14.93 -18.19
C GLY A 220 -1.53 -15.59 -16.90
N ALA A 221 -1.11 -16.85 -16.76
CA ALA A 221 -1.49 -17.68 -15.63
C ALA A 221 -1.02 -17.09 -14.30
N SER A 222 -1.90 -17.12 -13.31
CA SER A 222 -1.61 -16.82 -11.92
C SER A 222 -1.67 -18.07 -11.05
N THR A 223 -0.95 -18.07 -9.94
CA THR A 223 -1.02 -19.14 -8.93
C THR A 223 -1.13 -18.53 -7.53
N PRO A 224 -1.78 -19.24 -6.58
CA PRO A 224 -1.87 -18.76 -5.19
C PRO A 224 -0.51 -18.43 -4.55
N ASP A 225 0.52 -19.21 -4.85
CA ASP A 225 1.87 -18.99 -4.32
C ASP A 225 2.50 -17.69 -4.85
N ARG A 226 2.26 -17.35 -6.14
CA ARG A 226 2.75 -16.10 -6.72
C ARG A 226 1.96 -14.91 -6.21
N GLU A 227 0.63 -15.02 -6.15
CA GLU A 227 -0.23 -14.01 -5.54
C GLU A 227 0.20 -13.74 -4.08
N SER A 228 0.52 -14.80 -3.30
CA SER A 228 1.02 -14.65 -1.93
C SER A 228 2.36 -13.90 -1.89
N ARG A 229 3.33 -14.29 -2.71
CA ARG A 229 4.64 -13.61 -2.74
C ARG A 229 4.52 -12.13 -3.11
N VAL A 230 3.68 -11.78 -4.09
CA VAL A 230 3.42 -10.37 -4.45
C VAL A 230 2.80 -9.63 -3.28
N ARG A 231 1.82 -10.23 -2.62
CA ARG A 231 1.15 -9.66 -1.45
C ARG A 231 2.11 -9.43 -0.29
N ASP A 232 2.92 -10.44 0.04
CA ASP A 232 3.89 -10.37 1.15
C ASP A 232 4.95 -9.29 0.89
N GLU A 233 5.44 -9.19 -0.34
CA GLU A 233 6.39 -8.14 -0.74
C GLU A 233 5.74 -6.75 -0.70
N THR A 234 4.44 -6.64 -1.05
CA THR A 234 3.69 -5.38 -0.97
C THR A 234 3.50 -4.93 0.48
N VAL A 235 3.18 -5.85 1.38
CA VAL A 235 3.09 -5.57 2.82
C VAL A 235 4.45 -5.12 3.36
N ALA A 236 5.53 -5.84 3.03
CA ALA A 236 6.88 -5.48 3.46
C ALA A 236 7.29 -4.08 2.96
N ALA A 237 7.03 -3.77 1.68
CA ALA A 237 7.28 -2.44 1.11
C ALA A 237 6.48 -1.33 1.80
N THR A 238 5.23 -1.61 2.19
CA THR A 238 4.39 -0.66 2.90
C THR A 238 4.94 -0.36 4.29
N LEU A 239 5.33 -1.39 5.03
CA LEU A 239 5.92 -1.24 6.36
C LEU A 239 7.26 -0.52 6.31
N GLU A 240 8.09 -0.79 5.29
CA GLU A 240 9.36 -0.09 5.04
C GLU A 240 9.15 1.42 4.90
N LEU A 241 8.21 1.85 4.04
CA LEU A 241 7.93 3.28 3.84
C LEU A 241 7.35 3.95 5.08
N LEU A 242 6.44 3.29 5.79
CA LEU A 242 5.86 3.83 7.02
C LEU A 242 6.90 3.94 8.15
N ALA A 243 7.81 2.98 8.27
CA ALA A 243 8.91 3.03 9.24
C ALA A 243 9.86 4.19 8.92
N ALA A 244 10.30 4.32 7.67
CA ALA A 244 11.19 5.41 7.25
C ALA A 244 10.56 6.80 7.47
N ALA A 245 9.26 6.95 7.19
CA ALA A 245 8.56 8.22 7.41
C ALA A 245 8.44 8.57 8.91
N ARG A 246 8.23 7.56 9.77
CA ARG A 246 8.20 7.75 11.21
C ARG A 246 9.57 8.17 11.76
N ASP A 247 10.63 7.53 11.31
CA ASP A 247 12.00 7.84 11.76
C ASP A 247 12.43 9.24 11.31
N ALA A 248 11.98 9.69 10.13
CA ALA A 248 12.20 11.04 9.64
C ALA A 248 11.43 12.14 10.42
N ALA A 249 10.30 11.78 11.03
CA ALA A 249 9.52 12.71 11.87
C ALA A 249 10.15 13.00 13.23
N GLY A 250 11.14 12.23 13.67
CA GLY A 250 11.79 12.34 14.96
C GLY A 250 10.90 11.86 16.14
N PRO A 251 11.42 11.91 17.38
CA PRO A 251 10.61 11.59 18.55
C PRO A 251 9.47 12.61 18.69
N PRO A 252 8.30 12.20 19.24
CA PRO A 252 7.22 13.14 19.51
C PRO A 252 7.74 14.28 20.37
N LEU A 253 7.33 15.52 20.03
CA LEU A 253 7.66 16.68 20.85
C LEU A 253 7.17 16.44 22.28
N PRO A 254 7.94 16.79 23.33
CA PRO A 254 7.49 16.66 24.71
C PRO A 254 6.17 17.42 24.87
N VAL A 255 5.17 16.76 25.46
CA VAL A 255 3.87 17.37 25.73
C VAL A 255 4.11 18.50 26.72
N PRO A 256 3.76 19.77 26.41
CA PRO A 256 3.92 20.87 27.38
C PRO A 256 3.02 20.57 28.57
N GLY A 257 3.62 20.27 29.75
CA GLY A 257 2.88 20.14 31.02
C GLY A 257 3.23 18.96 31.92
N GLU A 258 4.12 18.02 31.53
CA GLU A 258 4.48 16.92 32.45
C GLU A 258 5.70 17.20 33.35
N ASP A 259 6.40 18.32 33.20
CA ASP A 259 7.59 18.66 34.00
C ASP A 259 7.26 19.45 35.27
N GLY A 260 6.00 19.58 35.67
CA GLY A 260 5.51 20.42 36.75
C GLY A 260 5.32 19.75 38.12
N ALA A 261 5.60 18.47 38.31
CA ALA A 261 5.26 17.76 39.53
C ALA A 261 6.45 16.96 40.12
N ALA A 262 7.60 17.59 40.31
CA ALA A 262 8.66 17.03 41.17
C ALA A 262 9.63 18.10 41.65
N ARG A 263 9.17 19.05 42.45
CA ARG A 263 9.99 19.81 43.41
C ARG A 263 9.06 20.45 44.44
N GLU A 264 8.80 19.75 45.50
CA GLU A 264 8.66 20.28 46.88
C GLU A 264 9.04 19.18 47.87
#